data_9393ec899be61f2bb52b0abc11e44c37
#
_entry.id   9393ec899be61f2bb52b0abc11e44c37
#
_cell.length_a   1.000
_cell.length_b   1.000
_cell.length_c   1.000
_cell.angle_alpha   90.00
_cell.angle_beta   90.00
_cell.angle_gamma   90.00
#
_symmetry.space_group_name_H-M   'P 1'
#
loop_
_entity.id
_entity.type
_entity.pdbx_description
1 polymer ?
#
loop_
_entity_poly.entity_id
_entity_poly.type
_entity_poly.pdbx_seq_one_letter_code
_entity_poly.pdbx_strand_id
1 'polypeptide(L)'
;AGGCCGSGVILINVESYFGYKPSIIQTDNGAEFTHWMDTERIHPFDQLCAKLNIEHKLIRPRTPRHNGKVERSHRNDSERFYAHLTFYSYDDLKKQMKAYLTRSNNIPMRVLDWRSPIEQRHFLEHNSALQ
;
A
#
# COMPACT_ATOMS: atom_id res chain seq x y z
N ALA A 1 13.55 -23.59 -3.84
CA ALA A 1 13.07 -22.65 -2.81
C ALA A 1 13.01 -21.24 -3.42
N GLY A 2 11.92 -20.93 -4.06
CA GLY A 2 11.67 -19.60 -4.57
C GLY A 2 11.43 -18.66 -3.40
N GLY A 3 12.38 -17.75 -3.13
CA GLY A 3 12.17 -16.68 -2.19
C GLY A 3 10.95 -15.87 -2.65
N CYS A 4 9.88 -15.85 -1.86
CA CYS A 4 8.78 -14.93 -2.11
C CYS A 4 9.36 -13.52 -2.07
N CYS A 5 9.29 -12.80 -3.18
CA CYS A 5 9.57 -11.38 -3.20
C CYS A 5 8.73 -10.71 -2.10
N GLY A 6 9.34 -9.78 -1.36
CA GLY A 6 8.65 -9.12 -0.23
C GLY A 6 7.28 -8.55 -0.59
N SER A 7 7.11 -8.11 -1.84
CA SER A 7 5.84 -7.63 -2.41
C SER A 7 4.75 -8.71 -2.43
N GLY A 8 5.12 -9.96 -2.71
CA GLY A 8 4.18 -11.09 -2.68
C GLY A 8 3.67 -11.41 -1.28
N VAL A 9 4.53 -11.29 -0.26
CA VAL A 9 4.14 -11.50 1.15
C VAL A 9 3.12 -10.46 1.59
N ILE A 10 3.30 -9.20 1.21
CA ILE A 10 2.35 -8.12 1.50
C ILE A 10 1.00 -8.43 0.83
N LEU A 11 1.00 -8.87 -0.41
CA LEU A 11 -0.21 -9.16 -1.16
C LEU A 11 -1.02 -10.33 -0.56
N ILE A 12 -0.34 -11.39 -0.11
CA ILE A 12 -0.99 -12.54 0.54
C ILE A 12 -1.67 -12.13 1.86
N ASN A 13 -1.08 -11.20 2.59
CA ASN A 13 -1.57 -10.78 3.90
C ASN A 13 -2.50 -9.55 3.87
N VAL A 14 -2.76 -8.97 2.69
CA VAL A 14 -3.50 -7.71 2.57
C VAL A 14 -4.90 -7.79 3.19
N GLU A 15 -5.62 -8.85 2.92
CA GLU A 15 -6.98 -9.06 3.45
C GLU A 15 -6.98 -9.24 4.97
N SER A 16 -6.04 -10.01 5.48
CA SER A 16 -5.87 -10.21 6.92
C SER A 16 -5.51 -8.93 7.66
N TYR A 17 -4.67 -8.10 7.04
CA TYR A 17 -4.19 -6.86 7.65
C TYR A 17 -5.21 -5.72 7.60
N PHE A 18 -5.88 -5.52 6.46
CA PHE A 18 -6.81 -4.42 6.26
C PHE A 18 -8.28 -4.80 6.52
N GLY A 19 -8.61 -6.09 6.62
CA GLY A 19 -9.97 -6.57 6.78
C GLY A 19 -10.82 -6.51 5.51
N TYR A 20 -10.21 -6.21 4.36
CA TYR A 20 -10.85 -6.25 3.04
C TYR A 20 -9.84 -6.59 1.96
N LYS A 21 -10.32 -7.12 0.83
CA LYS A 21 -9.51 -7.42 -0.34
C LYS A 21 -9.64 -6.29 -1.36
N PRO A 22 -8.52 -5.68 -1.81
CA PRO A 22 -8.58 -4.69 -2.87
C PRO A 22 -8.99 -5.33 -4.19
N SER A 23 -9.77 -4.62 -5.00
CA SER A 23 -10.14 -5.07 -6.34
C SER A 23 -9.01 -4.81 -7.34
N ILE A 24 -8.25 -3.74 -7.13
CA ILE A 24 -7.20 -3.27 -8.03
C ILE A 24 -5.97 -2.91 -7.21
N ILE A 25 -4.80 -3.34 -7.67
CA ILE A 25 -3.50 -2.89 -7.16
C ILE A 25 -2.74 -2.21 -8.29
N GLN A 26 -2.27 -1.01 -8.04
CA GLN A 26 -1.43 -0.25 -8.95
C GLN A 26 0.01 -0.24 -8.45
N THR A 27 0.95 -0.59 -9.33
CA THR A 27 2.39 -0.55 -9.06
C THR A 27 3.12 0.26 -10.12
N ASP A 28 4.36 0.61 -9.83
CA ASP A 28 5.28 1.10 -10.84
C ASP A 28 5.80 -0.04 -11.73
N ASN A 29 6.71 0.26 -12.67
CA ASN A 29 7.29 -0.71 -13.58
C ASN A 29 8.57 -1.36 -13.03
N GLY A 30 8.73 -1.42 -11.71
CA GLY A 30 9.86 -2.08 -11.07
C GLY A 30 9.95 -3.56 -11.42
N ALA A 31 11.16 -4.09 -11.47
CA ALA A 31 11.41 -5.50 -11.79
C ALA A 31 10.78 -6.46 -10.76
N GLU A 32 10.45 -5.97 -9.57
CA GLU A 32 9.74 -6.71 -8.53
C GLU A 32 8.24 -6.92 -8.83
N PHE A 33 7.69 -6.20 -9.81
CA PHE A 33 6.27 -6.24 -10.16
C PHE A 33 6.01 -6.70 -11.59
N THR A 34 6.97 -6.57 -12.51
CA THR A 34 6.77 -6.87 -13.92
C THR A 34 8.05 -7.26 -14.64
N HIS A 35 7.91 -8.10 -15.67
CA HIS A 35 8.94 -8.39 -16.68
C HIS A 35 8.74 -7.52 -17.91
N TRP A 36 8.86 -6.21 -17.77
CA TRP A 36 8.57 -5.29 -18.87
C TRP A 36 9.44 -5.48 -20.14
N MET A 37 10.58 -6.15 -20.01
CA MET A 37 11.46 -6.52 -21.12
C MET A 37 11.18 -7.91 -21.72
N ASP A 38 10.43 -8.77 -21.02
CA ASP A 38 10.13 -10.14 -21.45
C ASP A 38 8.62 -10.36 -21.39
N THR A 39 7.96 -10.10 -22.50
CA THR A 39 6.50 -10.18 -22.62
C THR A 39 5.96 -11.61 -22.69
N GLU A 40 6.84 -12.60 -22.87
CA GLU A 40 6.44 -14.00 -22.99
C GLU A 40 6.27 -14.68 -21.62
N ARG A 41 6.81 -14.10 -20.56
CA ARG A 41 6.73 -14.66 -19.21
C ARG A 41 5.82 -13.83 -18.32
N ILE A 42 4.84 -14.51 -17.73
CA ILE A 42 3.97 -13.91 -16.73
C ILE A 42 4.78 -13.73 -15.44
N HIS A 43 4.83 -12.52 -14.91
CA HIS A 43 5.54 -12.23 -13.67
C HIS A 43 4.87 -12.95 -12.48
N PRO A 44 5.62 -13.49 -11.51
CA PRO A 44 5.05 -14.15 -10.33
C PRO A 44 4.06 -13.27 -9.56
N PHE A 45 4.25 -11.97 -9.53
CA PHE A 45 3.32 -11.02 -8.92
C PHE A 45 1.98 -10.99 -9.65
N ASP A 46 1.98 -10.98 -10.99
CA ASP A 46 0.76 -11.04 -11.81
C ASP A 46 0.03 -12.36 -11.62
N GLN A 47 0.76 -13.48 -11.54
CA GLN A 47 0.18 -14.78 -11.25
C GLN A 47 -0.53 -14.80 -9.89
N LEU A 48 0.09 -14.20 -8.88
CA LEU A 48 -0.48 -14.09 -7.55
C LEU A 48 -1.72 -13.19 -7.52
N CYS A 49 -1.68 -12.06 -8.22
CA CYS A 49 -2.84 -11.17 -8.38
C CYS A 49 -4.02 -11.90 -9.04
N ALA A 50 -3.78 -12.63 -10.11
CA ALA A 50 -4.80 -13.43 -10.80
C ALA A 50 -5.39 -14.51 -9.87
N LYS A 51 -4.55 -15.20 -9.10
CA LYS A 51 -4.96 -16.21 -8.13
C LYS A 51 -5.84 -15.65 -7.01
N LEU A 52 -5.59 -14.40 -6.61
CA LEU A 52 -6.36 -13.70 -5.59
C LEU A 52 -7.56 -12.91 -6.15
N ASN A 53 -7.81 -12.97 -7.46
CA ASN A 53 -8.84 -12.16 -8.15
C ASN A 53 -8.64 -10.65 -7.94
N ILE A 54 -7.41 -10.18 -8.03
CA ILE A 54 -7.01 -8.78 -7.92
C ILE A 54 -6.51 -8.32 -9.28
N GLU A 55 -7.01 -7.21 -9.79
CA GLU A 55 -6.52 -6.60 -11.02
C GLU A 55 -5.20 -5.87 -10.74
N HIS A 56 -4.14 -6.25 -11.44
CA HIS A 56 -2.85 -5.55 -11.37
C HIS A 56 -2.77 -4.50 -12.49
N LYS A 57 -2.56 -3.25 -12.14
CA LYS A 57 -2.35 -2.14 -13.06
C LYS A 57 -0.94 -1.58 -12.92
N LEU A 58 -0.27 -1.44 -14.04
CA LEU A 58 1.02 -0.72 -14.10
C LEU A 58 0.77 0.75 -14.41
N ILE A 59 1.53 1.65 -13.77
CA ILE A 59 1.53 3.05 -14.15
C ILE A 59 2.17 3.20 -15.53
N ARG A 60 1.69 4.16 -16.31
CA ARG A 60 2.30 4.46 -17.61
C ARG A 60 3.72 4.99 -17.41
N PRO A 61 4.72 4.51 -18.22
CA PRO A 61 6.05 5.05 -18.19
C PRO A 61 6.03 6.59 -18.34
N ARG A 62 6.90 7.27 -17.63
CA ARG A 62 7.02 8.74 -17.66
C ARG A 62 5.77 9.52 -17.25
N THR A 63 4.89 8.93 -16.44
CA THR A 63 3.70 9.62 -15.92
C THR A 63 3.78 9.73 -14.39
N PRO A 64 4.55 10.70 -13.84
CA PRO A 64 4.78 10.84 -12.39
C PRO A 64 3.49 11.03 -11.58
N ARG A 65 2.46 11.61 -12.20
CA ARG A 65 1.17 11.89 -11.54
C ARG A 65 0.48 10.64 -10.98
N HIS A 66 0.70 9.47 -11.59
CA HIS A 66 0.06 8.23 -11.17
C HIS A 66 0.57 7.72 -9.82
N ASN A 67 1.80 8.10 -9.44
CA ASN A 67 2.44 7.68 -8.19
C ASN A 67 2.50 8.79 -7.12
N GLY A 68 2.01 9.98 -7.44
CA GLY A 68 2.15 11.17 -6.59
C GLY A 68 1.56 11.01 -5.18
N LYS A 69 0.49 10.22 -5.02
CA LYS A 69 -0.12 9.95 -3.69
C LYS A 69 0.82 9.10 -2.82
N VAL A 70 1.43 8.09 -3.40
CA VAL A 70 2.37 7.20 -2.70
C VAL A 70 3.64 7.96 -2.33
N GLU A 71 4.19 8.74 -3.27
CA GLU A 71 5.38 9.57 -3.03
C GLU A 71 5.13 10.59 -1.91
N ARG A 72 3.96 11.21 -1.89
CA ARG A 72 3.59 12.16 -0.82
C ARG A 72 3.42 11.46 0.53
N SER A 73 2.87 10.26 0.55
CA SER A 73 2.79 9.45 1.76
C SER A 73 4.17 9.14 2.30
N HIS A 74 5.09 8.68 1.45
CA HIS A 74 6.48 8.41 1.83
C HIS A 74 7.19 9.64 2.38
N ARG A 75 6.98 10.82 1.77
CA ARG A 75 7.52 12.07 2.28
C ARG A 75 6.98 12.41 3.66
N ASN A 76 5.68 12.30 3.86
CA ASN A 76 5.06 12.55 5.17
C ASN A 76 5.60 11.62 6.24
N ASP A 77 5.77 10.34 5.92
CA ASP A 77 6.32 9.34 6.84
C ASP A 77 7.79 9.65 7.15
N SER A 78 8.57 10.06 6.13
CA SER A 78 9.96 10.45 6.31
C SER A 78 10.09 11.66 7.24
N GLU A 79 9.32 12.72 7.02
CA GLU A 79 9.38 13.95 7.78
C GLU A 79 8.83 13.81 9.21
N ARG A 80 7.75 13.04 9.39
CA ARG A 80 7.02 12.94 10.66
C ARG A 80 7.47 11.80 11.56
N PHE A 81 8.05 10.76 10.98
CA PHE A 81 8.43 9.56 11.69
C PHE A 81 9.92 9.26 11.56
N TYR A 82 10.41 8.96 10.37
CA TYR A 82 11.79 8.48 10.19
C TYR A 82 12.85 9.53 10.53
N ALA A 83 12.62 10.80 10.29
CA ALA A 83 13.57 11.88 10.60
C ALA A 83 13.87 12.03 12.11
N HIS A 84 12.94 11.60 12.95
CA HIS A 84 13.03 11.70 14.41
C HIS A 84 13.14 10.34 15.09
N LEU A 85 13.25 9.26 14.31
CA LEU A 85 13.24 7.89 14.81
C LEU A 85 14.55 7.53 15.49
N THR A 86 14.45 7.13 16.75
CA THR A 86 15.51 6.46 17.50
C THR A 86 14.94 5.18 18.09
N PHE A 87 15.57 4.05 17.85
CA PHE A 87 15.13 2.75 18.34
C PHE A 87 16.31 1.89 18.82
N TYR A 88 16.05 1.03 19.76
CA TYR A 88 17.07 0.17 20.39
C TYR A 88 17.02 -1.28 19.92
N SER A 89 15.87 -1.71 19.39
CA SER A 89 15.66 -3.07 18.89
C SER A 89 14.59 -3.07 17.79
N TYR A 90 14.49 -4.19 17.07
CA TYR A 90 13.45 -4.37 16.05
C TYR A 90 12.03 -4.34 16.65
N ASP A 91 11.84 -4.87 17.85
CA ASP A 91 10.55 -4.82 18.53
C ASP A 91 10.18 -3.42 18.97
N ASP A 92 11.15 -2.62 19.41
CA ASP A 92 10.95 -1.21 19.71
C ASP A 92 10.56 -0.41 18.46
N LEU A 93 11.24 -0.65 17.34
CA LEU A 93 10.88 -0.06 16.05
C LEU A 93 9.45 -0.39 15.64
N LYS A 94 9.04 -1.65 15.73
CA LYS A 94 7.66 -2.08 15.45
C LYS A 94 6.62 -1.38 16.32
N LYS A 95 6.93 -1.26 17.60
CA LYS A 95 6.05 -0.60 18.58
C LYS A 95 5.86 0.88 18.26
N GLN A 96 6.95 1.59 17.96
CA GLN A 96 6.92 2.99 17.58
C GLN A 96 6.18 3.20 16.25
N MET A 97 6.42 2.35 15.25
CA MET A 97 5.75 2.40 13.97
C MET A 97 4.24 2.17 14.11
N LYS A 98 3.83 1.19 14.92
CA LYS A 98 2.42 0.92 15.20
C LYS A 98 1.74 2.13 15.85
N ALA A 99 2.38 2.75 16.83
CA ALA A 99 1.86 3.94 17.49
C ALA A 99 1.73 5.13 16.52
N TYR A 100 2.74 5.33 15.66
CA TYR A 100 2.71 6.35 14.61
C TYR A 100 1.56 6.13 13.62
N LEU A 101 1.39 4.92 13.09
CA LEU A 101 0.33 4.59 12.14
C LEU A 101 -1.06 4.76 12.76
N THR A 102 -1.24 4.33 14.00
CA THR A 102 -2.49 4.54 14.73
C THR A 102 -2.83 6.02 14.85
N ARG A 103 -1.86 6.84 15.24
CA ARG A 103 -2.04 8.29 15.33
C ARG A 103 -2.31 8.92 13.97
N SER A 104 -1.52 8.59 12.95
CA SER A 104 -1.64 9.12 11.59
C SER A 104 -3.01 8.81 10.98
N ASN A 105 -3.52 7.61 11.20
CA ASN A 105 -4.82 7.18 10.69
C ASN A 105 -6.02 7.82 11.40
N ASN A 106 -5.81 8.46 12.54
CA ASN A 106 -6.84 9.15 13.31
C ASN A 106 -6.76 10.69 13.22
N ILE A 107 -5.80 11.24 12.47
CA ILE A 107 -5.68 12.69 12.27
C ILE A 107 -6.62 13.14 11.14
N PRO A 108 -7.51 14.13 11.39
CA PRO A 108 -8.34 14.71 10.32
C PRO A 108 -7.50 15.35 9.21
N MET A 109 -7.90 15.11 7.97
CA MET A 109 -7.20 15.63 6.79
C MET A 109 -8.14 16.53 5.96
N ARG A 110 -7.65 17.71 5.59
CA ARG A 110 -8.43 18.64 4.74
C ARG A 110 -8.88 18.00 3.43
N VAL A 111 -8.04 17.18 2.82
CA VAL A 111 -8.35 16.48 1.55
C VAL A 111 -9.44 15.41 1.68
N LEU A 112 -9.80 15.03 2.89
CA LEU A 112 -10.87 14.08 3.22
C LEU A 112 -12.07 14.78 3.89
N ASP A 113 -12.31 16.06 3.60
CA ASP A 113 -13.35 16.86 4.24
C ASP A 113 -13.25 16.85 5.76
N TRP A 114 -12.05 16.96 6.29
CA TRP A 114 -11.71 16.94 7.70
C TRP A 114 -12.04 15.62 8.42
N ARG A 115 -12.24 14.55 7.67
CA ARG A 115 -12.27 13.19 8.22
C ARG A 115 -10.86 12.64 8.37
N SER A 116 -10.66 11.78 9.36
CA SER A 116 -9.45 10.96 9.43
C SER A 116 -9.49 9.85 8.37
N PRO A 117 -8.34 9.25 8.00
CA PRO A 117 -8.32 8.10 7.09
C PRO A 117 -9.26 6.95 7.53
N ILE A 118 -9.34 6.66 8.83
CA ILE A 118 -10.26 5.64 9.36
C ILE A 118 -11.72 6.04 9.17
N GLU A 119 -12.09 7.27 9.49
CA GLU A 119 -13.46 7.77 9.31
C GLU A 119 -13.85 7.78 7.84
N GLN A 120 -12.95 8.16 6.94
CA GLN A 120 -13.20 8.12 5.50
C GLN A 120 -13.41 6.69 4.99
N ARG A 121 -12.65 5.74 5.48
CA ARG A 121 -12.82 4.32 5.17
C ARG A 121 -14.21 3.84 5.58
N HIS A 122 -14.62 4.08 6.81
CA HIS A 122 -15.96 3.71 7.31
C HIS A 122 -17.10 4.37 6.51
N PHE A 123 -16.92 5.63 6.13
CA PHE A 123 -17.86 6.34 5.28
C PHE A 123 -18.03 5.67 3.91
N LEU A 124 -16.93 5.26 3.27
CA LEU A 124 -16.97 4.57 1.98
C LEU A 124 -17.57 3.18 2.08
N GLU A 125 -17.23 2.41 3.11
CA GLU A 125 -17.80 1.09 3.37
C GLU A 125 -19.33 1.15 3.55
N HIS A 126 -19.82 2.13 4.29
CA HIS A 126 -21.26 2.33 4.52
C HIS A 126 -22.01 2.72 3.24
N ASN A 127 -21.42 3.60 2.43
CA ASN A 127 -22.04 4.02 1.17
C ASN A 127 -21.98 2.94 0.09
N SER A 128 -20.98 2.06 0.11
CA SER A 128 -20.91 0.92 -0.81
C SER A 128 -21.93 -0.17 -0.49
N ALA A 129 -22.36 -0.29 0.75
CA ALA A 129 -23.40 -1.23 1.18
C ALA A 129 -24.82 -0.77 0.80
N LEU A 130 -24.99 0.49 0.38
CA LEU A 130 -26.27 1.08 -0.02
C LEU A 130 -26.52 1.07 -1.54
N GLN A 131 -25.54 0.57 -2.33
CA GLN A 131 -25.64 0.37 -3.78
C GLN A 131 -25.80 -1.10 -4.13
#